data_f385c91514c52a3c511c1aef96bcefb0
#
_entry.id   f385c91514c52a3c511c1aef96bcefb0
#
_cell.length_a   1.000
_cell.length_b   1.000
_cell.length_c   1.000
_cell.angle_alpha   90.00
_cell.angle_beta   90.00
_cell.angle_gamma   90.00
#
_symmetry.space_group_name_H-M   'P 1'
#
loop_
_entity.id
_entity.type
_entity.pdbx_description
1 polymer ?
#
loop_
_entity_poly.entity_id
_entity_poly.type
_entity_poly.pdbx_seq_one_letter_code
_entity_poly.pdbx_strand_id
1 'polypeptide(L)'
;MEGKVVVVTGASMGIGEAIAKLFADHGASVVLLSRDSSRAEAARHRVGHTDRTLALACDVRQREEIDRALGVTLHHFDRVDVWVNNAGVGMRDAAADMEMSVCRELFETNFFGTIACMQAVVPAMREEGDGTIINISSVAGHIPLAFGAPYSASKFAVNALGKAARMELKRDGIHVLTVCPGYVRTEFGANMLAARKGNIRPQSVRGITAERVARAVYKGYRKRRREVIVPWTMIPAVKLYQLFPGLVEWGMAKAMQKL
;
A
#
# COMPACT_ATOMS: atom_id res chain seq x y z
N MET A 1 -8.18 -19.71 -4.83
CA MET A 1 -8.01 -18.51 -5.71
C MET A 1 -7.86 -18.89 -7.18
N GLU A 2 -8.08 -20.15 -7.50
CA GLU A 2 -8.03 -20.62 -8.91
C GLU A 2 -8.92 -19.77 -9.82
N GLY A 3 -8.40 -19.42 -11.00
CA GLY A 3 -9.06 -18.56 -11.97
C GLY A 3 -9.15 -17.07 -11.59
N LYS A 4 -8.59 -16.64 -10.47
CA LYS A 4 -8.55 -15.23 -10.06
C LYS A 4 -7.22 -14.60 -10.45
N VAL A 5 -7.28 -13.37 -10.94
CA VAL A 5 -6.11 -12.56 -11.35
C VAL A 5 -5.90 -11.42 -10.37
N VAL A 6 -4.68 -11.33 -9.85
CA VAL A 6 -4.28 -10.36 -8.83
C VAL A 6 -3.12 -9.50 -9.36
N VAL A 7 -3.29 -8.20 -9.41
CA VAL A 7 -2.24 -7.25 -9.77
C VAL A 7 -1.73 -6.57 -8.53
N VAL A 8 -0.40 -6.51 -8.34
CA VAL A 8 0.22 -5.90 -7.16
C VAL A 8 1.24 -4.86 -7.58
N THR A 9 1.00 -3.59 -7.23
CA THR A 9 1.95 -2.50 -7.48
C THR A 9 3.04 -2.46 -6.40
N GLY A 10 4.27 -2.09 -6.78
CA GLY A 10 5.41 -2.10 -5.87
C GLY A 10 5.73 -3.50 -5.31
N ALA A 11 5.61 -4.53 -6.16
CA ALA A 11 5.73 -5.93 -5.78
C ALA A 11 7.16 -6.48 -5.79
N SER A 12 8.17 -5.65 -6.06
CA SER A 12 9.56 -6.10 -6.16
C SER A 12 10.22 -6.48 -4.81
N MET A 13 9.60 -6.11 -3.70
CA MET A 13 10.11 -6.38 -2.35
C MET A 13 9.04 -6.20 -1.26
N GLY A 14 9.36 -6.64 -0.05
CA GLY A 14 8.64 -6.30 1.18
C GLY A 14 7.18 -6.74 1.19
N ILE A 15 6.27 -5.81 1.52
CA ILE A 15 4.84 -6.12 1.65
C ILE A 15 4.25 -6.58 0.31
N GLY A 16 4.58 -5.89 -0.79
CA GLY A 16 4.05 -6.21 -2.12
C GLY A 16 4.46 -7.60 -2.58
N GLU A 17 5.72 -7.96 -2.45
CA GLU A 17 6.22 -9.30 -2.76
C GLU A 17 5.56 -10.38 -1.90
N ALA A 18 5.44 -10.13 -0.58
CA ALA A 18 4.78 -11.07 0.32
C ALA A 18 3.29 -11.26 0.01
N ILE A 19 2.59 -10.19 -0.45
CA ILE A 19 1.20 -10.28 -0.92
C ILE A 19 1.15 -11.12 -2.20
N ALA A 20 1.98 -10.79 -3.20
CA ALA A 20 2.05 -11.51 -4.46
C ALA A 20 2.27 -13.01 -4.23
N LYS A 21 3.28 -13.35 -3.40
CA LYS A 21 3.57 -14.74 -3.03
C LYS A 21 2.37 -15.43 -2.39
N LEU A 22 1.73 -14.80 -1.40
CA LEU A 22 0.62 -15.42 -0.68
C LEU A 22 -0.58 -15.69 -1.59
N PHE A 23 -0.91 -14.77 -2.51
CA PHE A 23 -2.00 -14.97 -3.46
C PHE A 23 -1.67 -16.06 -4.49
N ALA A 24 -0.42 -16.11 -4.99
CA ALA A 24 0.04 -17.17 -5.87
C ALA A 24 0.02 -18.55 -5.18
N ASP A 25 0.49 -18.63 -3.93
CA ASP A 25 0.43 -19.87 -3.13
C ASP A 25 -1.02 -20.38 -2.92
N HIS A 26 -2.01 -19.49 -3.02
CA HIS A 26 -3.43 -19.84 -2.96
C HIS A 26 -4.09 -20.08 -4.34
N GLY A 27 -3.31 -20.19 -5.41
CA GLY A 27 -3.79 -20.56 -6.75
C GLY A 27 -4.19 -19.38 -7.63
N ALA A 28 -3.93 -18.13 -7.26
CA ALA A 28 -4.18 -16.99 -8.14
C ALA A 28 -3.10 -16.86 -9.22
N SER A 29 -3.49 -16.34 -10.39
CA SER A 29 -2.55 -15.72 -11.31
C SER A 29 -2.14 -14.34 -10.77
N VAL A 30 -0.84 -14.01 -10.79
CA VAL A 30 -0.36 -12.78 -10.14
C VAL A 30 0.53 -11.97 -11.07
N VAL A 31 0.23 -10.68 -11.21
CA VAL A 31 1.05 -9.71 -11.93
C VAL A 31 1.79 -8.84 -10.94
N LEU A 32 3.11 -8.87 -11.01
CA LEU A 32 4.01 -8.09 -10.16
C LEU A 32 4.43 -6.83 -10.91
N LEU A 33 4.01 -5.67 -10.43
CA LEU A 33 4.38 -4.37 -11.00
C LEU A 33 5.49 -3.71 -10.17
N SER A 34 6.55 -3.26 -10.83
CA SER A 34 7.63 -2.48 -10.24
C SER A 34 8.19 -1.49 -11.26
N ARG A 35 8.72 -0.35 -10.81
CA ARG A 35 9.38 0.63 -11.71
C ARG A 35 10.59 0.04 -12.45
N ASP A 36 11.25 -0.90 -11.82
CA ASP A 36 12.42 -1.59 -12.35
C ASP A 36 12.02 -3.00 -12.79
N SER A 37 12.16 -3.28 -14.08
CA SER A 37 11.79 -4.57 -14.69
C SER A 37 12.63 -5.72 -14.15
N SER A 38 13.94 -5.49 -13.93
CA SER A 38 14.84 -6.53 -13.42
C SER A 38 14.50 -6.92 -11.99
N ARG A 39 14.12 -5.94 -11.14
CA ARG A 39 13.63 -6.19 -9.79
C ARG A 39 12.26 -6.88 -9.79
N ALA A 40 11.38 -6.55 -10.73
CA ALA A 40 10.10 -7.22 -10.88
C ALA A 40 10.30 -8.71 -11.23
N GLU A 41 11.18 -9.01 -12.19
CA GLU A 41 11.46 -10.38 -12.61
C GLU A 41 12.17 -11.18 -11.51
N ALA A 42 13.13 -10.58 -10.82
CA ALA A 42 13.77 -11.21 -9.66
C ALA A 42 12.75 -11.54 -8.54
N ALA A 43 11.78 -10.64 -8.30
CA ALA A 43 10.70 -10.91 -7.35
C ALA A 43 9.77 -12.02 -7.83
N ARG A 44 9.45 -12.08 -9.12
CA ARG A 44 8.66 -13.15 -9.73
C ARG A 44 9.30 -14.52 -9.49
N HIS A 45 10.62 -14.63 -9.66
CA HIS A 45 11.34 -15.86 -9.36
C HIS A 45 11.26 -16.24 -7.86
N ARG A 46 11.34 -15.27 -6.94
CA ARG A 46 11.19 -15.55 -5.50
C ARG A 46 9.76 -15.90 -5.10
N VAL A 47 8.78 -15.31 -5.76
CA VAL A 47 7.36 -15.65 -5.59
C VAL A 47 7.11 -17.07 -6.07
N GLY A 48 7.77 -17.49 -7.14
CA GLY A 48 7.58 -18.79 -7.78
C GLY A 48 6.32 -18.83 -8.65
N HIS A 49 5.84 -20.05 -8.96
CA HIS A 49 4.64 -20.24 -9.79
C HIS A 49 4.74 -19.54 -11.15
N THR A 50 5.88 -19.68 -11.84
CA THR A 50 6.21 -18.94 -13.06
C THR A 50 5.28 -19.22 -14.24
N ASP A 51 4.51 -20.29 -14.18
CA ASP A 51 3.43 -20.65 -15.11
C ASP A 51 2.22 -19.71 -15.04
N ARG A 52 2.00 -19.05 -13.90
CA ARG A 52 0.87 -18.14 -13.65
C ARG A 52 1.28 -16.81 -12.99
N THR A 53 2.54 -16.45 -13.04
CA THR A 53 3.02 -15.15 -12.58
C THR A 53 3.67 -14.37 -13.70
N LEU A 54 3.40 -13.06 -13.75
CA LEU A 54 3.93 -12.13 -14.75
C LEU A 54 4.59 -10.95 -14.05
N ALA A 55 5.74 -10.50 -14.53
CA ALA A 55 6.43 -9.31 -14.05
C ALA A 55 6.42 -8.23 -15.11
N LEU A 56 6.02 -7.02 -14.75
CA LEU A 56 5.96 -5.88 -15.67
C LEU A 56 6.59 -4.63 -15.03
N ALA A 57 7.28 -3.85 -15.87
CA ALA A 57 7.71 -2.51 -15.50
C ALA A 57 6.49 -1.59 -15.45
N CYS A 58 6.32 -0.86 -14.33
CA CYS A 58 5.26 0.13 -14.19
C CYS A 58 5.62 1.13 -13.07
N ASP A 59 5.80 2.40 -13.46
CA ASP A 59 5.80 3.53 -12.53
C ASP A 59 4.36 4.03 -12.37
N VAL A 60 3.81 3.92 -11.18
CA VAL A 60 2.44 4.35 -10.87
C VAL A 60 2.22 5.87 -11.00
N ARG A 61 3.28 6.65 -11.17
CA ARG A 61 3.21 8.10 -11.45
C ARG A 61 2.93 8.40 -12.93
N GLN A 62 3.06 7.38 -13.80
CA GLN A 62 2.89 7.50 -15.25
C GLN A 62 1.63 6.74 -15.68
N ARG A 63 0.60 7.50 -16.08
CA ARG A 63 -0.69 6.91 -16.45
C ARG A 63 -0.55 5.92 -17.62
N GLU A 64 0.26 6.23 -18.59
CA GLU A 64 0.50 5.40 -19.77
C GLU A 64 1.13 4.04 -19.42
N GLU A 65 1.97 4.01 -18.36
CA GLU A 65 2.57 2.76 -17.88
C GLU A 65 1.56 1.89 -17.15
N ILE A 66 0.64 2.49 -16.40
CA ILE A 66 -0.46 1.80 -15.74
C ILE A 66 -1.40 1.17 -16.79
N ASP A 67 -1.80 1.97 -17.79
CA ASP A 67 -2.71 1.52 -18.85
C ASP A 67 -2.06 0.41 -19.68
N ARG A 68 -0.77 0.50 -20.00
CA ARG A 68 0.00 -0.57 -20.67
C ARG A 68 0.05 -1.84 -19.80
N ALA A 69 0.36 -1.73 -18.52
CA ALA A 69 0.43 -2.89 -17.63
C ALA A 69 -0.94 -3.57 -17.47
N LEU A 70 -2.01 -2.79 -17.38
CA LEU A 70 -3.38 -3.31 -17.37
C LEU A 70 -3.72 -4.00 -18.70
N GLY A 71 -3.42 -3.39 -19.85
CA GLY A 71 -3.65 -3.97 -21.17
C GLY A 71 -2.94 -5.31 -21.36
N VAL A 72 -1.66 -5.40 -20.96
CA VAL A 72 -0.91 -6.66 -21.00
C VAL A 72 -1.54 -7.70 -20.05
N THR A 73 -2.00 -7.28 -18.87
CA THR A 73 -2.66 -8.18 -17.91
C THR A 73 -3.96 -8.75 -18.50
N LEU A 74 -4.81 -7.90 -19.08
CA LEU A 74 -6.07 -8.31 -19.69
C LEU A 74 -5.83 -9.19 -20.93
N HIS A 75 -4.83 -8.88 -21.75
CA HIS A 75 -4.48 -9.73 -22.91
C HIS A 75 -4.01 -11.14 -22.49
N HIS A 76 -3.33 -11.25 -21.35
CA HIS A 76 -2.74 -12.53 -20.90
C HIS A 76 -3.68 -13.39 -20.07
N PHE A 77 -4.56 -12.74 -19.27
CA PHE A 77 -5.42 -13.42 -18.29
C PHE A 77 -6.91 -13.12 -18.46
N ASP A 78 -7.31 -12.30 -19.44
CA ASP A 78 -8.67 -11.88 -19.78
C ASP A 78 -9.40 -11.04 -18.71
N ARG A 79 -8.88 -10.93 -17.49
CA ARG A 79 -9.56 -10.30 -16.36
C ARG A 79 -8.61 -9.73 -15.30
N VAL A 80 -9.15 -8.89 -14.41
CA VAL A 80 -8.50 -8.49 -13.15
C VAL A 80 -9.53 -8.55 -12.02
N ASP A 81 -9.34 -9.46 -11.08
CA ASP A 81 -10.24 -9.64 -9.93
C ASP A 81 -9.81 -8.82 -8.71
N VAL A 82 -8.50 -8.67 -8.52
CA VAL A 82 -7.93 -7.93 -7.37
C VAL A 82 -6.82 -7.00 -7.84
N TRP A 83 -6.95 -5.73 -7.50
CA TRP A 83 -5.89 -4.75 -7.71
C TRP A 83 -5.36 -4.24 -6.37
N VAL A 84 -4.07 -4.43 -6.11
CA VAL A 84 -3.41 -4.03 -4.86
C VAL A 84 -2.55 -2.80 -5.10
N ASN A 85 -3.01 -1.65 -4.60
CA ASN A 85 -2.24 -0.41 -4.53
C ASN A 85 -1.29 -0.48 -3.34
N ASN A 86 -0.09 -1.01 -3.57
CA ASN A 86 0.94 -1.15 -2.54
C ASN A 86 2.16 -0.26 -2.82
N ALA A 87 2.39 0.18 -4.06
CA ALA A 87 3.47 1.10 -4.37
C ALA A 87 3.43 2.32 -3.43
N GLY A 88 4.59 2.67 -2.88
CA GLY A 88 4.69 3.78 -1.95
C GLY A 88 6.13 4.02 -1.50
N VAL A 89 6.38 5.25 -1.10
CA VAL A 89 7.67 5.72 -0.60
C VAL A 89 7.48 6.46 0.73
N GLY A 90 8.53 6.53 1.51
CA GLY A 90 8.56 7.26 2.76
C GLY A 90 9.36 8.54 2.66
N MET A 91 9.11 9.45 3.58
CA MET A 91 9.92 10.65 3.81
C MET A 91 9.98 10.91 5.30
N ARG A 92 11.13 11.36 5.76
CA ARG A 92 11.33 11.75 7.16
C ARG A 92 12.06 13.07 7.20
N ASP A 93 11.34 14.13 7.58
CA ASP A 93 11.89 15.49 7.76
C ASP A 93 11.01 16.30 8.71
N ALA A 94 11.55 17.40 9.24
CA ALA A 94 10.75 18.34 10.04
C ALA A 94 9.74 19.06 9.14
N ALA A 95 8.54 19.29 9.66
CA ALA A 95 7.45 19.91 8.88
C ALA A 95 7.80 21.29 8.34
N ALA A 96 8.62 22.06 9.09
CA ALA A 96 9.04 23.41 8.71
C ALA A 96 10.19 23.45 7.69
N ASP A 97 10.96 22.37 7.57
CA ASP A 97 12.23 22.35 6.79
C ASP A 97 12.18 21.43 5.57
N MET A 98 11.06 20.69 5.38
CA MET A 98 10.95 19.70 4.32
C MET A 98 11.12 20.32 2.92
N GLU A 99 11.81 19.62 2.04
CA GLU A 99 11.93 20.01 0.66
C GLU A 99 10.62 19.71 -0.11
N MET A 100 10.01 20.75 -0.70
CA MET A 100 8.71 20.65 -1.35
C MET A 100 8.71 19.77 -2.59
N SER A 101 9.81 19.69 -3.34
CA SER A 101 9.97 18.79 -4.48
C SER A 101 9.83 17.33 -4.05
N VAL A 102 10.50 16.94 -2.96
CA VAL A 102 10.44 15.60 -2.38
C VAL A 102 9.06 15.28 -1.82
N CYS A 103 8.41 16.27 -1.18
CA CYS A 103 7.05 16.15 -0.71
C CYS A 103 6.06 15.88 -1.87
N ARG A 104 6.21 16.61 -2.99
CA ARG A 104 5.40 16.38 -4.21
C ARG A 104 5.62 14.98 -4.76
N GLU A 105 6.87 14.53 -4.92
CA GLU A 105 7.19 13.19 -5.43
C GLU A 105 6.57 12.09 -4.55
N LEU A 106 6.56 12.28 -3.24
CA LEU A 106 5.90 11.35 -2.31
C LEU A 106 4.39 11.28 -2.57
N PHE A 107 3.72 12.42 -2.76
CA PHE A 107 2.29 12.45 -3.06
C PHE A 107 1.98 11.86 -4.43
N GLU A 108 2.81 12.13 -5.44
CA GLU A 108 2.69 11.53 -6.77
C GLU A 108 2.66 9.99 -6.69
N THR A 109 3.57 9.42 -5.89
CA THR A 109 3.62 7.96 -5.74
C THR A 109 2.49 7.43 -4.85
N ASN A 110 2.34 7.98 -3.64
CA ASN A 110 1.50 7.37 -2.61
C ASN A 110 0.00 7.62 -2.81
N PHE A 111 -0.36 8.78 -3.37
CA PHE A 111 -1.75 9.22 -3.47
C PHE A 111 -2.22 9.31 -4.93
N PHE A 112 -1.57 10.13 -5.76
CA PHE A 112 -2.01 10.27 -7.15
C PHE A 112 -1.83 8.99 -7.95
N GLY A 113 -0.74 8.24 -7.74
CA GLY A 113 -0.56 6.91 -8.33
C GLY A 113 -1.63 5.91 -7.88
N THR A 114 -2.08 5.97 -6.62
CA THR A 114 -3.21 5.16 -6.15
C THR A 114 -4.51 5.51 -6.89
N ILE A 115 -4.79 6.82 -7.09
CA ILE A 115 -5.95 7.27 -7.86
C ILE A 115 -5.85 6.81 -9.32
N ALA A 116 -4.72 7.03 -9.96
CA ALA A 116 -4.50 6.65 -11.35
C ALA A 116 -4.71 5.14 -11.58
N CYS A 117 -4.18 4.31 -10.68
CA CYS A 117 -4.41 2.86 -10.73
C CYS A 117 -5.89 2.50 -10.55
N MET A 118 -6.60 3.14 -9.61
CA MET A 118 -8.04 2.91 -9.44
C MET A 118 -8.82 3.30 -10.69
N GLN A 119 -8.54 4.47 -11.27
CA GLN A 119 -9.19 4.94 -12.48
C GLN A 119 -8.94 4.02 -13.69
N ALA A 120 -7.77 3.40 -13.76
CA ALA A 120 -7.44 2.47 -14.83
C ALA A 120 -8.20 1.16 -14.70
N VAL A 121 -8.24 0.55 -13.51
CA VAL A 121 -8.79 -0.81 -13.34
C VAL A 121 -10.32 -0.85 -13.20
N VAL A 122 -10.94 0.20 -12.67
CA VAL A 122 -12.39 0.25 -12.39
C VAL A 122 -13.25 -0.04 -13.65
N PRO A 123 -12.96 0.48 -14.85
CA PRO A 123 -13.73 0.12 -16.04
C PRO A 123 -13.79 -1.38 -16.29
N ALA A 124 -12.64 -2.08 -16.27
CA ALA A 124 -12.60 -3.52 -16.47
C ALA A 124 -13.36 -4.31 -15.38
N MET A 125 -13.26 -3.86 -14.11
CA MET A 125 -14.02 -4.47 -13.00
C MET A 125 -15.54 -4.21 -13.13
N ARG A 126 -15.96 -3.08 -13.71
CA ARG A 126 -17.37 -2.79 -14.00
C ARG A 126 -17.95 -3.69 -15.05
N GLU A 127 -17.19 -3.98 -16.10
CA GLU A 127 -17.60 -4.92 -17.16
C GLU A 127 -17.83 -6.33 -16.58
N GLU A 128 -16.99 -6.76 -15.62
CA GLU A 128 -17.14 -8.04 -14.91
C GLU A 128 -18.25 -8.01 -13.84
N GLY A 129 -18.73 -6.85 -13.41
CA GLY A 129 -19.69 -6.69 -12.30
C GLY A 129 -19.14 -7.13 -10.93
N ASP A 130 -17.84 -7.40 -10.82
CA ASP A 130 -17.14 -7.80 -9.58
C ASP A 130 -15.71 -7.31 -9.62
N GLY A 131 -15.16 -7.03 -8.46
CA GLY A 131 -13.78 -6.64 -8.31
C GLY A 131 -13.42 -6.30 -6.86
N THR A 132 -12.13 -6.31 -6.57
CA THR A 132 -11.63 -5.85 -5.27
C THR A 132 -10.40 -4.96 -5.44
N ILE A 133 -10.47 -3.75 -4.90
CA ILE A 133 -9.34 -2.84 -4.80
C ILE A 133 -8.82 -2.89 -3.36
N ILE A 134 -7.53 -3.12 -3.20
CA ILE A 134 -6.87 -3.17 -1.89
C ILE A 134 -5.85 -2.04 -1.81
N ASN A 135 -6.07 -1.07 -0.93
CA ASN A 135 -5.15 0.04 -0.71
C ASN A 135 -4.27 -0.24 0.52
N ILE A 136 -2.95 -0.31 0.32
CA ILE A 136 -1.99 -0.42 1.42
C ILE A 136 -1.68 0.97 1.94
N SER A 137 -2.33 1.33 3.02
CA SER A 137 -2.12 2.56 3.76
C SER A 137 -1.09 2.37 4.89
N SER A 138 -1.35 2.94 6.05
CA SER A 138 -0.54 2.81 7.26
C SER A 138 -1.35 3.20 8.50
N VAL A 139 -0.94 2.76 9.68
CA VAL A 139 -1.39 3.37 10.95
C VAL A 139 -1.06 4.86 11.00
N ALA A 140 -0.02 5.30 10.28
CA ALA A 140 0.29 6.72 10.08
C ALA A 140 -0.82 7.50 9.34
N GLY A 141 -1.76 6.83 8.69
CA GLY A 141 -3.00 7.42 8.14
C GLY A 141 -4.13 7.55 9.17
N HIS A 142 -3.88 7.22 10.43
CA HIS A 142 -4.80 7.41 11.56
C HIS A 142 -4.16 8.22 12.69
N ILE A 143 -2.87 8.04 12.95
CA ILE A 143 -2.08 8.74 13.96
C ILE A 143 -0.87 9.35 13.25
N PRO A 144 -0.78 10.68 13.13
CA PRO A 144 0.33 11.31 12.43
C PRO A 144 1.65 11.06 13.14
N LEU A 145 2.71 10.93 12.37
CA LEU A 145 4.07 10.73 12.88
C LEU A 145 4.81 12.05 12.88
N ALA A 146 5.38 12.42 14.01
CA ALA A 146 6.33 13.52 14.06
C ALA A 146 7.54 13.21 13.14
N PHE A 147 8.03 14.23 12.45
CA PHE A 147 9.05 14.11 11.39
C PHE A 147 8.64 13.25 10.20
N GLY A 148 7.38 12.86 10.11
CA GLY A 148 6.80 12.10 9.01
C GLY A 148 5.51 12.74 8.50
N ALA A 149 5.36 14.06 8.61
CA ALA A 149 4.13 14.77 8.27
C ALA A 149 3.67 14.53 6.83
N PRO A 150 4.51 14.64 5.77
CA PRO A 150 4.07 14.38 4.40
C PRO A 150 3.63 12.93 4.18
N TYR A 151 4.38 11.98 4.75
CA TYR A 151 4.00 10.57 4.67
C TYR A 151 2.66 10.31 5.36
N SER A 152 2.49 10.83 6.57
CA SER A 152 1.22 10.69 7.29
C SER A 152 0.07 11.32 6.51
N ALA A 153 0.23 12.55 6.01
CA ALA A 153 -0.78 13.24 5.21
C ALA A 153 -1.17 12.42 3.98
N SER A 154 -0.21 11.85 3.24
CA SER A 154 -0.49 11.00 2.08
C SER A 154 -1.29 9.75 2.48
N LYS A 155 -1.00 9.13 3.64
CA LYS A 155 -1.71 7.93 4.12
C LYS A 155 -3.09 8.27 4.70
N PHE A 156 -3.30 9.45 5.30
CA PHE A 156 -4.62 9.97 5.62
C PHE A 156 -5.46 10.17 4.35
N ALA A 157 -4.86 10.74 3.30
CA ALA A 157 -5.52 10.92 2.01
C ALA A 157 -5.94 9.57 1.38
N VAL A 158 -5.08 8.55 1.40
CA VAL A 158 -5.40 7.18 0.94
C VAL A 158 -6.53 6.56 1.78
N ASN A 159 -6.55 6.78 3.10
CA ASN A 159 -7.65 6.30 3.95
C ASN A 159 -8.97 6.96 3.59
N ALA A 160 -8.99 8.28 3.35
CA ALA A 160 -10.17 9.02 2.94
C ALA A 160 -10.66 8.55 1.56
N LEU A 161 -9.75 8.46 0.57
CA LEU A 161 -10.02 7.92 -0.77
C LEU A 161 -10.66 6.53 -0.70
N GLY A 162 -10.08 5.61 0.07
CA GLY A 162 -10.58 4.24 0.20
C GLY A 162 -11.99 4.17 0.83
N LYS A 163 -12.32 5.10 1.74
CA LYS A 163 -13.65 5.21 2.35
C LYS A 163 -14.68 5.74 1.34
N ALA A 164 -14.34 6.79 0.59
CA ALA A 164 -15.23 7.39 -0.42
C ALA A 164 -15.46 6.39 -1.57
N ALA A 165 -14.40 5.88 -2.17
CA ALA A 165 -14.47 4.92 -3.28
C ALA A 165 -15.29 3.66 -2.92
N ARG A 166 -15.22 3.19 -1.68
CA ARG A 166 -16.03 2.05 -1.23
C ARG A 166 -17.53 2.32 -1.30
N MET A 167 -17.95 3.54 -1.00
CA MET A 167 -19.37 3.94 -1.09
C MET A 167 -19.80 4.09 -2.55
N GLU A 168 -18.97 4.72 -3.36
CA GLU A 168 -19.23 5.03 -4.76
C GLU A 168 -19.29 3.76 -5.62
N LEU A 169 -18.30 2.84 -5.45
CA LEU A 169 -18.14 1.66 -6.28
C LEU A 169 -18.98 0.45 -5.82
N LYS A 170 -19.71 0.60 -4.70
CA LYS A 170 -20.53 -0.50 -4.16
C LYS A 170 -21.60 -0.98 -5.14
N ARG A 171 -22.22 -0.06 -5.87
CA ARG A 171 -23.26 -0.36 -6.88
C ARG A 171 -22.71 -1.13 -8.09
N ASP A 172 -21.40 -0.97 -8.34
CA ASP A 172 -20.68 -1.63 -9.44
C ASP A 172 -20.18 -3.04 -9.05
N GLY A 173 -20.55 -3.55 -7.85
CA GLY A 173 -20.06 -4.83 -7.33
C GLY A 173 -18.62 -4.78 -6.79
N ILE A 174 -17.92 -3.64 -6.92
CA ILE A 174 -16.51 -3.51 -6.58
C ILE A 174 -16.34 -3.22 -5.09
N HIS A 175 -15.53 -4.05 -4.44
CA HIS A 175 -15.17 -3.90 -3.03
C HIS A 175 -13.87 -3.14 -2.86
N VAL A 176 -13.80 -2.21 -1.88
CA VAL A 176 -12.57 -1.49 -1.54
C VAL A 176 -12.17 -1.81 -0.11
N LEU A 177 -11.00 -2.43 0.05
CA LEU A 177 -10.35 -2.75 1.32
C LEU A 177 -9.19 -1.78 1.56
N THR A 178 -9.13 -1.14 2.72
CA THR A 178 -7.94 -0.38 3.15
C THR A 178 -7.21 -1.18 4.23
N VAL A 179 -5.91 -1.40 4.05
CA VAL A 179 -5.07 -2.07 5.05
C VAL A 179 -4.09 -1.07 5.64
N CYS A 180 -4.05 -1.00 6.96
CA CYS A 180 -3.24 -0.04 7.71
C CYS A 180 -2.18 -0.79 8.55
N PRO A 181 -1.01 -1.11 7.98
CA PRO A 181 0.09 -1.69 8.75
C PRO A 181 0.66 -0.69 9.76
N GLY A 182 1.10 -1.21 10.91
CA GLY A 182 2.04 -0.51 11.77
C GLY A 182 3.46 -0.58 11.20
N TYR A 183 4.47 -0.50 12.07
CA TYR A 183 5.85 -0.63 11.62
C TYR A 183 6.15 -2.06 11.11
N VAL A 184 6.62 -2.15 9.87
CA VAL A 184 6.95 -3.41 9.20
C VAL A 184 8.45 -3.47 8.94
N ARG A 185 9.08 -4.59 9.25
CA ARG A 185 10.50 -4.83 8.97
C ARG A 185 10.68 -5.16 7.50
N THR A 186 11.01 -4.14 6.71
CA THR A 186 11.28 -4.22 5.29
C THR A 186 12.35 -3.19 4.93
N GLU A 187 12.85 -3.24 3.71
CA GLU A 187 13.76 -2.22 3.16
C GLU A 187 13.10 -0.86 2.88
N PHE A 188 11.82 -0.69 3.24
CA PHE A 188 11.09 0.57 3.04
C PHE A 188 11.79 1.76 3.67
N GLY A 189 12.38 1.56 4.87
CA GLY A 189 13.14 2.61 5.56
C GLY A 189 14.44 2.99 4.85
N ALA A 190 15.08 2.07 4.14
CA ALA A 190 16.29 2.33 3.36
C ALA A 190 15.97 3.04 2.03
N ASN A 191 14.73 2.91 1.54
CA ASN A 191 14.26 3.48 0.27
C ASN A 191 13.42 4.76 0.47
N MET A 192 13.63 5.51 1.56
CA MET A 192 12.99 6.81 1.75
C MET A 192 13.55 7.85 0.77
N LEU A 193 12.70 8.72 0.24
CA LEU A 193 13.08 9.78 -0.72
C LEU A 193 14.03 10.80 -0.10
N ALA A 194 13.82 11.15 1.17
CA ALA A 194 14.73 11.97 1.94
C ALA A 194 14.70 11.54 3.41
N ALA A 195 15.88 11.44 3.98
CA ALA A 195 16.06 11.44 5.42
C ALA A 195 17.08 12.54 5.70
N ARG A 196 16.64 13.67 6.27
CA ARG A 196 17.58 14.68 6.74
C ARG A 196 18.57 13.99 7.68
N LYS A 197 19.86 14.17 7.45
CA LYS A 197 20.95 13.67 8.31
C LYS A 197 20.89 14.38 9.66
N GLY A 198 19.96 14.02 10.48
CA GLY A 198 19.81 14.51 11.84
C GLY A 198 19.54 13.32 12.75
N ASN A 199 19.97 13.40 13.99
CA ASN A 199 19.96 12.34 15.03
C ASN A 199 18.57 11.77 15.41
N ILE A 200 17.66 11.63 14.43
CA ILE A 200 16.43 10.88 14.64
C ILE A 200 16.82 9.41 14.58
N ARG A 201 17.29 8.88 15.70
CA ARG A 201 17.55 7.43 15.84
C ARG A 201 16.25 6.71 15.50
N PRO A 202 16.28 5.70 14.60
CA PRO A 202 15.15 4.81 14.46
C PRO A 202 14.87 4.24 15.84
N GLN A 203 13.69 4.50 16.39
CA GLN A 203 13.27 3.79 17.58
C GLN A 203 13.39 2.30 17.28
N SER A 204 13.92 1.53 18.22
CA SER A 204 13.97 0.06 18.17
C SER A 204 12.55 -0.53 18.32
N VAL A 205 11.66 -0.12 17.42
CA VAL A 205 10.28 -0.62 17.40
C VAL A 205 10.34 -2.04 16.87
N ARG A 206 9.90 -3.00 17.68
CA ARG A 206 9.69 -4.38 17.23
C ARG A 206 8.63 -4.39 16.12
N GLY A 207 9.08 -4.36 14.86
CA GLY A 207 8.20 -4.39 13.68
C GLY A 207 7.62 -5.77 13.45
N ILE A 208 6.47 -5.81 12.78
CA ILE A 208 5.90 -7.06 12.24
C ILE A 208 6.59 -7.42 10.91
N THR A 209 6.41 -8.64 10.45
CA THR A 209 6.97 -9.10 9.16
C THR A 209 6.02 -8.77 8.00
N ALA A 210 6.56 -8.73 6.77
CA ALA A 210 5.78 -8.53 5.55
C ALA A 210 4.73 -9.64 5.35
N GLU A 211 5.08 -10.89 5.68
CA GLU A 211 4.18 -12.06 5.58
C GLU A 211 2.99 -11.93 6.55
N ARG A 212 3.20 -11.32 7.73
CA ARG A 212 2.10 -11.06 8.66
C ARG A 212 1.12 -10.04 8.07
N VAL A 213 1.62 -9.03 7.37
CA VAL A 213 0.78 -8.08 6.65
C VAL A 213 0.05 -8.78 5.51
N ALA A 214 0.75 -9.56 4.67
CA ALA A 214 0.15 -10.32 3.58
C ALA A 214 -0.99 -11.23 4.06
N ARG A 215 -0.79 -11.97 5.17
CA ARG A 215 -1.86 -12.78 5.77
C ARG A 215 -3.07 -11.94 6.22
N ALA A 216 -2.83 -10.73 6.74
CA ALA A 216 -3.91 -9.82 7.13
C ALA A 216 -4.67 -9.27 5.91
N VAL A 217 -3.96 -8.94 4.82
CA VAL A 217 -4.53 -8.56 3.52
C VAL A 217 -5.42 -9.68 2.98
N TYR A 218 -4.89 -10.88 2.86
CA TYR A 218 -5.63 -12.04 2.35
C TYR A 218 -6.88 -12.36 3.18
N LYS A 219 -6.74 -12.35 4.52
CA LYS A 219 -7.89 -12.55 5.43
C LYS A 219 -8.92 -11.43 5.31
N GLY A 220 -8.47 -10.18 5.14
CA GLY A 220 -9.32 -9.01 4.92
C GLY A 220 -10.11 -9.13 3.61
N TYR A 221 -9.43 -9.49 2.52
CA TYR A 221 -10.01 -9.78 1.22
C TYR A 221 -11.08 -10.88 1.31
N ARG A 222 -10.72 -12.06 1.82
CA ARG A 222 -11.65 -13.20 1.96
C ARG A 222 -12.89 -12.90 2.76
N LYS A 223 -12.79 -11.99 3.75
CA LYS A 223 -13.91 -11.59 4.63
C LYS A 223 -14.60 -10.29 4.17
N ARG A 224 -14.28 -9.77 3.01
CA ARG A 224 -14.76 -8.48 2.48
C ARG A 224 -14.73 -7.37 3.54
N ARG A 225 -13.63 -7.30 4.30
CA ARG A 225 -13.44 -6.28 5.34
C ARG A 225 -13.33 -4.89 4.72
N ARG A 226 -13.87 -3.87 5.40
CA ARG A 226 -13.72 -2.47 4.98
C ARG A 226 -12.33 -1.92 5.25
N GLU A 227 -11.80 -2.30 6.41
CA GLU A 227 -10.50 -1.85 6.90
C GLU A 227 -9.85 -2.95 7.75
N VAL A 228 -8.53 -3.03 7.69
CA VAL A 228 -7.71 -3.93 8.51
C VAL A 228 -6.54 -3.16 9.07
N ILE A 229 -6.45 -3.06 10.40
CA ILE A 229 -5.27 -2.55 11.12
C ILE A 229 -4.43 -3.75 11.55
N VAL A 230 -3.15 -3.75 11.21
CA VAL A 230 -2.23 -4.85 11.54
C VAL A 230 -0.90 -4.32 12.10
N PRO A 231 -0.51 -4.75 13.32
CA PRO A 231 -1.17 -5.72 14.19
C PRO A 231 -2.45 -5.13 14.83
N TRP A 232 -3.41 -6.00 15.13
CA TRP A 232 -4.68 -5.58 15.73
C TRP A 232 -4.51 -4.86 17.10
N THR A 233 -3.37 -5.09 17.75
CA THR A 233 -2.99 -4.41 19.00
C THR A 233 -2.83 -2.90 18.86
N MET A 234 -2.74 -2.37 17.63
CA MET A 234 -2.74 -0.93 17.35
C MET A 234 -4.14 -0.31 17.36
N ILE A 235 -5.21 -1.11 17.31
CA ILE A 235 -6.59 -0.61 17.27
C ILE A 235 -6.92 0.27 18.48
N PRO A 236 -6.59 -0.13 19.74
CA PRO A 236 -6.84 0.73 20.90
C PRO A 236 -6.15 2.09 20.80
N ALA A 237 -4.89 2.13 20.34
CA ALA A 237 -4.15 3.38 20.18
C ALA A 237 -4.80 4.29 19.11
N VAL A 238 -5.22 3.72 17.99
CA VAL A 238 -5.95 4.46 16.94
C VAL A 238 -7.26 5.02 17.49
N LYS A 239 -8.03 4.23 18.24
CA LYS A 239 -9.28 4.67 18.85
C LYS A 239 -9.07 5.74 19.90
N LEU A 240 -8.04 5.59 20.73
CA LEU A 240 -7.69 6.59 21.74
C LEU A 240 -7.33 7.93 21.07
N TYR A 241 -6.53 7.89 19.99
CA TYR A 241 -6.19 9.10 19.23
C TYR A 241 -7.43 9.76 18.61
N GLN A 242 -8.36 8.97 18.06
CA GLN A 242 -9.60 9.49 17.47
C GLN A 242 -10.50 10.20 18.49
N LEU A 243 -10.53 9.73 19.73
CA LEU A 243 -11.37 10.28 20.80
C LEU A 243 -10.68 11.40 21.60
N PHE A 244 -9.38 11.28 21.82
CA PHE A 244 -8.59 12.17 22.68
C PHE A 244 -7.26 12.55 22.03
N PRO A 245 -7.26 13.23 20.86
CA PRO A 245 -6.03 13.52 20.10
C PRO A 245 -5.03 14.30 20.92
N GLY A 246 -5.46 15.36 21.65
CA GLY A 246 -4.56 16.20 22.43
C GLY A 246 -3.82 15.44 23.56
N LEU A 247 -4.47 14.44 24.18
CA LEU A 247 -3.84 13.60 25.19
C LEU A 247 -2.71 12.74 24.60
N VAL A 248 -2.99 12.14 23.44
CA VAL A 248 -2.02 11.28 22.76
C VAL A 248 -0.86 12.11 22.22
N GLU A 249 -1.14 13.27 21.60
CA GLU A 249 -0.11 14.20 21.10
C GLU A 249 0.78 14.71 22.22
N TRP A 250 0.21 15.09 23.36
CA TRP A 250 0.98 15.47 24.54
C TRP A 250 1.92 14.34 24.99
N GLY A 251 1.40 13.11 25.08
CA GLY A 251 2.21 11.94 25.43
C GLY A 251 3.33 11.66 24.44
N MET A 252 3.06 11.79 23.14
CA MET A 252 4.05 11.61 22.08
C MET A 252 5.12 12.70 22.13
N ALA A 253 4.73 13.99 22.30
CA ALA A 253 5.66 15.11 22.41
C ALA A 253 6.59 14.95 23.62
N LYS A 254 6.04 14.55 24.78
CA LYS A 254 6.83 14.29 25.99
C LYS A 254 7.82 13.12 25.82
N ALA A 255 7.42 12.07 25.10
CA ALA A 255 8.31 10.96 24.79
C ALA A 255 9.47 11.38 23.85
N MET A 256 9.22 12.32 22.94
CA MET A 256 10.24 12.84 22.02
C MET A 256 11.25 13.75 22.69
N GLN A 257 10.89 14.49 23.76
CA GLN A 257 11.80 15.33 24.51
C GLN A 257 12.86 14.52 25.29
N LYS A 258 12.64 13.22 25.45
CA LYS A 258 13.56 12.30 26.16
C LYS A 258 14.54 11.58 25.20
N LEU A 259 14.45 11.85 23.91
CA LEU A 259 15.30 11.29 22.86
C LEU A 259 16.32 12.31 22.38
#